data_b6b97fe0befae48c5222add42ad42d68
#
_entry.id   b6b97fe0befae48c5222add42ad42d68
#
_cell.length_a   1.000
_cell.length_b   1.000
_cell.length_c   1.000
_cell.angle_alpha   90.00
_cell.angle_beta   90.00
_cell.angle_gamma   90.00
#
_symmetry.space_group_name_H-M   'P 1'
#
loop_
_entity.id
_entity.type
_entity.pdbx_description
1 polymer ?
#
loop_
_entity_poly.entity_id
_entity_poly.type
_entity_poly.pdbx_seq_one_letter_code
_entity_poly.pdbx_strand_id
1 'polypeptide(L)' 'EKVVLTGTLSRFKRDEAAAIIERLGGKVVGSVSKNTTLVLAGEEAGSKLDKARALGIKVIDENTFTEMAGL' A
#
# COMPACT_ATOMS: atom_id res chain seq x y z
N GLU A 1 -9.31 -3.05 6.76
CA GLU A 1 -8.87 -2.86 5.38
C GLU A 1 -7.68 -3.74 5.05
N LYS A 2 -7.63 -4.19 3.81
CA LYS A 2 -6.50 -4.98 3.32
C LYS A 2 -5.64 -4.12 2.42
N VAL A 3 -4.38 -3.96 2.78
CA VAL A 3 -3.45 -3.08 2.08
C VAL A 3 -2.29 -3.90 1.52
N VAL A 4 -1.97 -3.67 0.26
CA VAL A 4 -0.81 -4.29 -0.37
C VAL A 4 0.30 -3.25 -0.48
N LEU A 5 1.51 -3.64 -0.08
CA LEU A 5 2.70 -2.83 -0.27
C LEU A 5 3.40 -3.30 -1.53
N THR A 6 3.65 -2.40 -2.46
CA THR A 6 4.36 -2.74 -3.69
C THR A 6 5.40 -1.68 -4.00
N GLY A 7 6.50 -2.11 -4.63
CA GLY A 7 7.61 -1.24 -4.91
C GLY A 7 8.49 -0.98 -3.70
N THR A 8 9.39 -0.02 -3.82
CA THR A 8 10.33 0.36 -2.78
C THR A 8 9.91 1.68 -2.14
N LEU A 9 9.76 1.68 -0.83
CA LEU A 9 9.44 2.88 -0.08
C LEU A 9 10.74 3.56 0.35
N SER A 10 10.86 4.85 0.08
CA SER A 10 12.07 5.62 0.42
C SER A 10 12.02 6.18 1.83
N ARG A 11 10.83 6.45 2.36
CA ARG A 11 10.66 7.04 3.69
C ARG A 11 10.50 6.02 4.80
N PHE A 12 10.02 4.84 4.45
CA PHE A 12 9.73 3.78 5.41
C PHE A 12 10.30 2.48 4.92
N LYS A 13 10.69 1.64 5.86
CA LYS A 13 10.93 0.24 5.55
C LYS A 13 9.57 -0.45 5.49
N ARG A 14 9.53 -1.59 4.81
CA ARG A 14 8.28 -2.35 4.67
C ARG A 14 7.67 -2.67 6.03
N ASP A 15 8.50 -3.05 7.01
CA ASP A 15 8.04 -3.36 8.36
C ASP A 15 7.43 -2.15 9.05
N GLU A 16 8.02 -0.98 8.85
CA GLU A 16 7.53 0.26 9.43
C GLU A 16 6.17 0.63 8.84
N ALA A 17 6.05 0.53 7.51
CA ALA A 17 4.78 0.81 6.85
C ALA A 17 3.70 -0.16 7.30
N ALA A 18 4.03 -1.43 7.44
CA ALA A 18 3.10 -2.45 7.92
C ALA A 18 2.60 -2.11 9.34
N ALA A 19 3.51 -1.72 10.22
CA ALA A 19 3.15 -1.34 11.59
C ALA A 19 2.20 -0.13 11.62
N ILE A 20 2.45 0.86 10.77
CA ILE A 20 1.59 2.04 10.68
C ILE A 20 0.20 1.65 10.19
N ILE A 21 0.13 0.81 9.17
CA ILE A 21 -1.14 0.33 8.62
C ILE A 21 -1.94 -0.41 9.69
N GLU A 22 -1.30 -1.26 10.45
CA GLU A 22 -1.96 -2.01 11.52
C GLU A 22 -2.48 -1.08 12.61
N ARG A 23 -1.73 -0.03 12.94
CA ARG A 23 -2.17 0.97 13.92
C ARG A 23 -3.41 1.71 13.46
N LEU A 24 -3.56 1.88 12.14
CA LEU A 24 -4.72 2.55 11.57
C LEU A 24 -5.92 1.60 11.39
N GLY A 25 -5.79 0.37 11.82
CA GLY A 25 -6.85 -0.61 11.73
C GLY A 25 -6.85 -1.43 10.46
N GLY A 26 -5.80 -1.32 9.65
CA GLY A 26 -5.66 -2.09 8.42
C GLY A 26 -4.84 -3.35 8.62
N LYS A 27 -4.73 -4.12 7.56
CA LYS A 27 -3.92 -5.33 7.54
C LYS A 27 -3.12 -5.39 6.25
N VAL A 28 -1.85 -5.73 6.35
CA VAL A 28 -0.99 -5.87 5.19
C VAL A 28 -1.14 -7.29 4.62
N VAL A 29 -1.37 -7.37 3.31
CA VAL A 29 -1.46 -8.65 2.61
C VAL A 29 -0.42 -8.71 1.50
N GLY A 30 -0.07 -9.93 1.10
CA GLY A 30 1.04 -10.14 0.19
C GLY A 30 0.73 -10.01 -1.29
N SER A 31 -0.52 -10.00 -1.68
CA SER A 31 -0.88 -9.95 -3.09
C SER A 31 -2.15 -9.15 -3.34
N VAL A 32 -2.21 -8.56 -4.53
CA VAL A 32 -3.39 -7.82 -4.97
C VAL A 32 -4.49 -8.80 -5.36
N SER A 33 -5.68 -8.59 -4.82
CA SER A 33 -6.84 -9.43 -5.12
C SER A 33 -8.12 -8.59 -5.03
N LYS A 34 -9.25 -9.20 -5.32
CA LYS A 34 -10.55 -8.52 -5.22
C LYS A 34 -10.84 -8.04 -3.80
N ASN A 35 -10.25 -8.67 -2.82
CA ASN A 35 -10.45 -8.32 -1.41
C ASN A 35 -9.51 -7.21 -0.94
N THR A 36 -8.53 -6.84 -1.74
CA THR A 36 -7.62 -5.75 -1.41
C THR A 36 -8.36 -4.43 -1.54
N THR A 37 -8.27 -3.60 -0.50
CA THR A 37 -8.98 -2.31 -0.49
C THR A 37 -8.09 -1.15 -0.88
N LEU A 38 -6.78 -1.29 -0.72
CA LEU A 38 -5.82 -0.21 -0.97
C LEU A 38 -4.48 -0.78 -1.38
N VAL A 39 -3.80 -0.10 -2.29
CA VAL A 39 -2.43 -0.45 -2.67
C VAL A 39 -1.54 0.77 -2.41
N LEU A 40 -0.50 0.56 -1.61
CA LEU A 40 0.52 1.57 -1.39
C LEU A 40 1.65 1.31 -2.37
N ALA A 41 1.76 2.17 -3.36
CA ALA A 41 2.75 2.05 -4.43
C ALA A 41 3.97 2.90 -4.15
N GLY A 42 5.12 2.25 -3.96
CA GLY A 42 6.40 2.93 -3.88
C GLY A 42 7.04 3.06 -5.26
N GLU A 43 8.34 3.30 -5.29
CA GLU A 43 9.09 3.36 -6.54
C GLU A 43 9.17 1.96 -7.16
N GLU A 44 9.09 1.92 -8.49
CA GLU A 44 9.18 0.67 -9.24
C GLU A 44 8.13 -0.36 -8.81
N ALA A 45 6.90 0.10 -8.64
CA ALA A 45 5.82 -0.75 -8.19
C ALA A 45 5.49 -1.91 -9.14
N GLY A 46 5.76 -1.75 -10.42
CA GLY A 46 5.67 -2.83 -11.39
C GLY A 46 4.27 -3.35 -11.66
N SER A 47 4.16 -4.65 -11.91
CA SER A 47 2.92 -5.29 -12.34
C SER A 47 1.81 -5.29 -11.29
N LYS A 48 2.14 -5.21 -10.01
CA LYS A 48 1.13 -5.17 -8.96
C LYS A 48 0.30 -3.90 -9.04
N LEU A 49 0.92 -2.80 -9.44
CA LEU A 49 0.22 -1.54 -9.65
C LEU A 49 -0.80 -1.67 -10.80
N ASP A 50 -0.38 -2.26 -11.90
CA ASP A 50 -1.25 -2.49 -13.05
C ASP A 50 -2.44 -3.37 -12.67
N LYS A 51 -2.18 -4.42 -11.89
CA LYS A 51 -3.23 -5.32 -11.44
C LYS A 51 -4.23 -4.60 -10.55
N ALA A 52 -3.76 -3.74 -9.66
CA ALA A 52 -4.64 -2.95 -8.79
C ALA A 52 -5.54 -2.05 -9.61
N ARG A 53 -5.01 -1.40 -10.63
CA ARG A 53 -5.79 -0.56 -11.52
C ARG A 53 -6.84 -1.35 -12.29
N ALA A 54 -6.45 -2.53 -12.76
CA ALA A 54 -7.36 -3.41 -13.50
C ALA A 54 -8.54 -3.86 -12.63
N LEU A 55 -8.30 -4.04 -11.34
CA LEU A 55 -9.35 -4.46 -10.39
C LEU A 55 -10.12 -3.28 -9.81
N GLY A 56 -9.76 -2.05 -10.18
CA GLY A 56 -10.42 -0.86 -9.65
C GLY A 56 -10.08 -0.55 -8.20
N ILE A 57 -8.96 -1.06 -7.71
CA ILE A 57 -8.52 -0.84 -6.34
C ILE A 57 -7.84 0.54 -6.24
N LYS A 58 -8.09 1.24 -5.14
CA LYS A 58 -7.47 2.54 -4.89
C LYS A 58 -5.96 2.37 -4.72
N VAL A 59 -5.21 3.19 -5.42
CA VAL A 59 -3.74 3.21 -5.33
C VAL A 59 -3.30 4.55 -4.77
N ILE A 60 -2.43 4.52 -3.77
CA ILE A 60 -1.84 5.73 -3.21
C ILE A 60 -0.33 5.64 -3.27
N ASP A 61 0.32 6.79 -3.25
CA ASP A 61 1.77 6.85 -3.19
C ASP A 61 2.23 7.02 -1.73
N GLU A 62 3.54 7.05 -1.55
CA GLU A 62 4.14 7.19 -0.24
C GLU A 62 3.80 8.52 0.42
N ASN A 63 3.75 9.59 -0.35
CA ASN A 63 3.40 10.91 0.17
C ASN A 63 1.96 10.92 0.72
N THR A 64 1.04 10.37 -0.04
CA THR A 64 -0.36 10.26 0.37
C THR A 64 -0.48 9.40 1.63
N PHE A 65 0.25 8.30 1.67
CA PHE A 65 0.27 7.43 2.85
C PHE A 65 0.78 8.18 4.09
N THR A 66 1.84 8.97 3.93
CA THR A 66 2.38 9.76 5.02
C THR A 66 1.35 10.73 5.57
N GLU A 67 0.62 11.41 4.70
CA GLU A 67 -0.44 12.32 5.11
C GLU A 67 -1.58 11.59 5.82
N MET A 68 -1.99 10.45 5.30
CA MET A 68 -3.06 9.65 5.91
C MET A 68 -2.68 9.16 7.30
N ALA A 69 -1.42 8.87 7.52
CA ALA A 69 -0.91 8.38 8.80
C ALA A 69 -0.65 9.52 9.80
N GLY A 70 -0.72 10.77 9.37
CA GLY A 70 -0.48 11.92 10.23
C GLY A 70 1.00 12.15 10.56
N LEU A 71 1.87 11.72 9.68
CA LEU A 71 3.32 11.82 9.89
C LEU A 71 3.93 13.05 9.24
#